data_5d6f390850ea9873cc982ee8a936e598
#
_entry.id   5d6f390850ea9873cc982ee8a936e598
#
_cell.length_a   1.000
_cell.length_b   1.000
_cell.length_c   1.000
_cell.angle_alpha   90.00
_cell.angle_beta   90.00
_cell.angle_gamma   90.00
#
_symmetry.space_group_name_H-M   'P 1'
#
loop_
_entity.id
_entity.type
_entity.pdbx_description
1 polymer ?
#
loop_
_entity_poly.entity_id
_entity_poly.type
_entity_poly.pdbx_seq_one_letter_code
_entity_poly.pdbx_strand_id
1 'polypeptide(L)'
;MPSIRRILKAARCGAVLKATVSGLLFVFALPLLAGTPVTLQFRWTHGFQFAGYYAAEAQGYYRDAGLDVRFEEASPGLDVVREVVSGKADFGVGTNGLLIARRDGQPVVVLAAIFQHSPLVYIARRNSAVQSIHDLVGKRVMIEPGADELLAYLRRERIPIDRLQRVEHSFSPQALIDGKVDAISAYLSHESYFLDEAGVEYRVFSPRSAGIDFYGDNLFTSEDQLRRNPELVRAFREASLRGWRYAIDHPEEVAALIHARYSSAHALDFYLFEARQMLPLIRSDLVDIGYMSVDRWQHIASTYADIGMLPDGFDFRGLLRPRHPDHP
;
A
#
# COMPACT_ATOMS: atom_id res chain seq x y z
N MET A 1 -51.30 73.31 61.17
CA MET A 1 -50.53 74.27 62.02
C MET A 1 -49.34 73.56 62.61
N PRO A 2 -48.24 74.12 62.80
CA PRO A 2 -47.27 74.81 61.93
C PRO A 2 -45.94 73.95 61.97
N SER A 3 -44.94 74.19 61.38
CA SER A 3 -44.02 75.16 60.89
C SER A 3 -42.61 74.55 60.80
N ILE A 4 -41.96 74.78 59.77
CA ILE A 4 -40.78 75.61 59.54
C ILE A 4 -39.37 75.02 59.91
N ARG A 5 -38.54 75.13 58.93
CA ARG A 5 -37.12 75.54 58.80
C ARG A 5 -36.12 74.43 58.66
N ARG A 6 -35.58 74.38 57.41
CA ARG A 6 -34.25 74.86 56.95
C ARG A 6 -33.11 74.42 57.85
N ILE A 7 -32.14 73.76 57.22
CA ILE A 7 -30.84 74.36 56.93
C ILE A 7 -29.99 73.41 56.08
N LEU A 8 -29.37 73.97 55.09
CA LEU A 8 -28.34 73.48 54.22
C LEU A 8 -27.12 72.86 54.94
N LYS A 9 -26.46 71.84 54.36
CA LYS A 9 -25.02 71.93 54.00
C LYS A 9 -24.56 70.71 53.25
N ALA A 10 -24.14 71.03 52.07
CA ALA A 10 -22.81 70.69 51.47
C ALA A 10 -22.44 69.27 51.27
N ALA A 11 -22.48 68.93 50.04
CA ALA A 11 -21.47 68.33 49.20
C ALA A 11 -20.41 67.40 49.82
N ARG A 12 -20.37 66.18 49.36
CA ARG A 12 -19.11 65.56 48.94
C ARG A 12 -19.38 64.53 47.86
N CYS A 13 -18.87 64.85 46.71
CA CYS A 13 -18.72 64.01 45.54
C CYS A 13 -17.85 62.82 45.88
N GLY A 14 -18.36 61.62 45.69
CA GLY A 14 -17.63 60.36 45.79
C GLY A 14 -17.87 59.53 44.50
N ALA A 15 -17.11 59.87 43.50
CA ALA A 15 -17.15 59.08 42.24
C ALA A 15 -16.58 57.69 42.49
N VAL A 16 -17.46 56.70 42.52
CA VAL A 16 -17.05 55.26 42.48
C VAL A 16 -16.72 54.94 41.05
N LEU A 17 -15.43 54.87 40.76
CA LEU A 17 -14.88 54.43 39.51
C LEU A 17 -15.09 52.90 39.42
N LYS A 18 -16.08 52.48 38.67
CA LYS A 18 -16.24 51.06 38.30
C LYS A 18 -15.18 50.70 37.21
N ALA A 19 -14.06 50.13 37.65
CA ALA A 19 -13.09 49.55 36.76
C ALA A 19 -13.67 48.26 36.18
N THR A 20 -14.21 48.35 34.97
CA THR A 20 -14.50 47.16 34.13
C THR A 20 -13.19 46.61 33.64
N VAL A 21 -12.72 45.49 34.25
CA VAL A 21 -11.63 44.69 33.74
C VAL A 21 -12.19 43.88 32.56
N SER A 22 -12.05 44.42 31.35
CA SER A 22 -12.24 43.65 30.11
C SER A 22 -11.04 42.67 29.94
N GLY A 23 -11.22 41.50 30.44
CA GLY A 23 -10.27 40.39 30.15
C GLY A 23 -10.29 40.06 28.66
N LEU A 24 -9.30 40.56 27.93
CA LEU A 24 -9.03 40.14 26.56
C LEU A 24 -8.55 38.69 26.60
N LEU A 25 -9.46 37.74 26.35
CA LEU A 25 -9.09 36.35 26.04
C LEU A 25 -8.36 36.36 24.69
N PHE A 26 -7.04 36.41 24.73
CA PHE A 26 -6.22 36.08 23.60
C PHE A 26 -6.36 34.55 23.33
N VAL A 27 -7.31 34.18 22.46
CA VAL A 27 -7.34 32.87 21.87
C VAL A 27 -6.12 32.83 20.96
N PHE A 28 -5.02 32.24 21.44
CA PHE A 28 -3.91 31.82 20.59
C PHE A 28 -4.47 30.76 19.64
N ALA A 29 -4.92 31.16 18.46
CA ALA A 29 -5.07 30.26 17.34
C ALA A 29 -3.66 29.75 17.02
N LEU A 30 -3.29 28.58 17.55
CA LEU A 30 -2.11 27.86 17.06
C LEU A 30 -2.31 27.74 15.57
N PRO A 31 -1.34 28.18 14.74
CA PRO A 31 -1.42 27.90 13.32
C PRO A 31 -1.54 26.37 13.19
N LEU A 32 -2.59 25.92 12.53
CA LEU A 32 -2.70 24.54 12.09
C LEU A 32 -1.51 24.36 11.14
N LEU A 33 -0.41 23.81 11.64
CA LEU A 33 0.74 23.49 10.81
C LEU A 33 0.23 22.51 9.78
N ALA A 34 0.12 22.95 8.54
CA ALA A 34 -0.16 22.07 7.42
C ALA A 34 0.88 20.96 7.45
N GLY A 35 0.43 19.71 7.43
CA GLY A 35 1.33 18.57 7.43
C GLY A 35 2.29 18.64 6.25
N THR A 36 3.45 18.01 6.39
CA THR A 36 4.38 17.85 5.27
C THR A 36 3.71 17.01 4.19
N PRO A 37 3.57 17.53 2.95
CA PRO A 37 2.94 16.78 1.88
C PRO A 37 3.77 15.55 1.52
N VAL A 38 3.10 14.41 1.37
CA VAL A 38 3.70 13.11 1.05
C VAL A 38 2.83 12.42 0.02
N THR A 39 3.44 11.86 -1.02
CA THR A 39 2.75 11.07 -2.05
C THR A 39 3.12 9.61 -1.94
N LEU A 40 2.12 8.73 -1.82
CA LEU A 40 2.26 7.28 -1.91
C LEU A 40 1.68 6.80 -3.24
N GLN A 41 2.52 6.24 -4.10
CA GLN A 41 2.14 5.63 -5.37
C GLN A 41 1.76 4.17 -5.17
N PHE A 42 0.53 3.83 -5.45
CA PHE A 42 0.07 2.44 -5.50
C PHE A 42 0.47 1.76 -6.81
N ARG A 43 0.51 0.44 -6.77
CA ARG A 43 0.76 -0.40 -7.95
C ARG A 43 -0.53 -0.90 -8.63
N TRP A 44 -1.67 -0.58 -8.06
CA TRP A 44 -3.01 -0.98 -8.52
C TRP A 44 -4.02 0.13 -8.29
N THR A 45 -5.28 -0.10 -8.69
CA THR A 45 -6.41 0.77 -8.36
C THR A 45 -6.80 0.62 -6.88
N HIS A 46 -7.61 1.53 -6.38
CA HIS A 46 -8.06 1.50 -4.99
C HIS A 46 -8.76 0.19 -4.64
N GLY A 47 -8.34 -0.45 -3.55
CA GLY A 47 -8.85 -1.72 -3.05
C GLY A 47 -8.39 -2.00 -1.63
N PHE A 48 -8.87 -3.08 -1.04
CA PHE A 48 -8.46 -3.49 0.31
C PHE A 48 -6.97 -3.86 0.40
N GLN A 49 -6.34 -4.11 -0.74
CA GLN A 49 -4.90 -4.29 -0.88
C GLN A 49 -4.08 -3.17 -0.21
N PHE A 50 -4.66 -1.98 -0.08
CA PHE A 50 -4.02 -0.80 0.53
C PHE A 50 -4.69 -0.35 1.82
N ALA A 51 -5.48 -1.20 2.46
CA ALA A 51 -6.36 -0.90 3.59
C ALA A 51 -5.65 -0.18 4.74
N GLY A 52 -4.42 -0.57 5.07
CA GLY A 52 -3.68 0.04 6.17
C GLY A 52 -3.33 1.50 5.94
N TYR A 53 -3.09 1.91 4.69
CA TYR A 53 -2.80 3.31 4.37
C TYR A 53 -4.06 4.18 4.51
N TYR A 54 -5.21 3.70 4.04
CA TYR A 54 -6.48 4.39 4.22
C TYR A 54 -6.89 4.48 5.68
N ALA A 55 -6.68 3.41 6.45
CA ALA A 55 -6.91 3.41 7.89
C ALA A 55 -6.00 4.41 8.60
N ALA A 56 -4.71 4.50 8.22
CA ALA A 56 -3.78 5.47 8.79
C ALA A 56 -4.22 6.92 8.55
N GLU A 57 -4.74 7.22 7.36
CA GLU A 57 -5.29 8.53 7.04
C GLU A 57 -6.57 8.80 7.84
N ALA A 58 -7.55 7.89 7.81
CA ALA A 58 -8.84 8.06 8.45
C ALA A 58 -8.75 8.16 9.98
N GLN A 59 -7.84 7.38 10.60
CA GLN A 59 -7.58 7.43 12.04
C GLN A 59 -6.68 8.61 12.46
N GLY A 60 -6.22 9.41 11.49
CA GLY A 60 -5.39 10.58 11.74
C GLY A 60 -3.94 10.26 12.11
N TYR A 61 -3.46 9.02 11.90
CA TYR A 61 -2.08 8.64 12.26
C TYR A 61 -1.03 9.41 11.46
N TYR A 62 -1.31 9.72 10.19
CA TYR A 62 -0.44 10.57 9.38
C TYR A 62 -0.44 12.01 9.88
N ARG A 63 -1.62 12.58 10.16
CA ARG A 63 -1.75 13.93 10.71
C ARG A 63 -1.01 14.06 12.04
N ASP A 64 -1.14 13.07 12.93
CA ASP A 64 -0.46 13.07 14.24
C ASP A 64 1.07 12.96 14.08
N ALA A 65 1.53 12.40 12.97
CA ALA A 65 2.93 12.35 12.56
C ALA A 65 3.39 13.61 11.77
N GLY A 66 2.51 14.63 11.64
CA GLY A 66 2.83 15.84 10.89
C GLY A 66 2.86 15.67 9.37
N LEU A 67 2.19 14.65 8.83
CA LEU A 67 2.15 14.34 7.42
C LEU A 67 0.77 14.61 6.81
N ASP A 68 0.76 15.11 5.56
CA ASP A 68 -0.42 15.23 4.70
C ASP A 68 -0.23 14.27 3.51
N VAL A 69 -0.88 13.11 3.57
CA VAL A 69 -0.62 12.00 2.66
C VAL A 69 -1.65 11.95 1.54
N ARG A 70 -1.15 11.88 0.29
CA ARG A 70 -1.94 11.66 -0.90
C ARG A 70 -1.64 10.30 -1.50
N PHE A 71 -2.68 9.60 -1.94
CA PHE A 71 -2.61 8.30 -2.60
C PHE A 71 -2.83 8.45 -4.10
N GLU A 72 -1.93 7.87 -4.89
CA GLU A 72 -2.02 7.85 -6.36
C GLU A 72 -2.20 6.42 -6.84
N GLU A 73 -3.24 6.19 -7.64
CA GLU A 73 -3.50 4.89 -8.25
C GLU A 73 -2.53 4.59 -9.41
N ALA A 74 -2.35 3.31 -9.69
CA ALA A 74 -1.68 2.91 -10.92
C ALA A 74 -2.56 3.20 -12.15
N SER A 75 -1.89 3.39 -13.28
CA SER A 75 -2.50 3.51 -14.60
C SER A 75 -1.72 2.68 -15.62
N PRO A 76 -2.32 2.32 -16.76
CA PRO A 76 -1.62 1.58 -17.80
C PRO A 76 -0.29 2.25 -18.19
N GLY A 77 0.80 1.46 -18.19
CA GLY A 77 2.15 1.94 -18.51
C GLY A 77 2.88 2.68 -17.39
N LEU A 78 2.27 2.87 -16.21
CA LEU A 78 2.95 3.49 -15.07
C LEU A 78 3.97 2.52 -14.47
N ASP A 79 5.16 3.04 -14.19
CA ASP A 79 6.23 2.34 -13.48
C ASP A 79 6.42 2.98 -12.10
N VAL A 80 5.94 2.29 -11.07
CA VAL A 80 5.98 2.77 -9.67
C VAL A 80 7.42 3.02 -9.21
N VAL A 81 8.37 2.18 -9.61
CA VAL A 81 9.79 2.36 -9.24
C VAL A 81 10.29 3.68 -9.80
N ARG A 82 10.00 3.97 -11.06
CA ARG A 82 10.40 5.22 -11.71
C ARG A 82 9.75 6.45 -11.07
N GLU A 83 8.46 6.37 -10.70
CA GLU A 83 7.77 7.48 -10.04
C GLU A 83 8.45 7.82 -8.69
N VAL A 84 8.85 6.79 -7.91
CA VAL A 84 9.53 6.99 -6.61
C VAL A 84 10.97 7.46 -6.79
N VAL A 85 11.73 6.83 -7.68
CA VAL A 85 13.16 7.16 -7.87
C VAL A 85 13.34 8.56 -8.49
N SER A 86 12.41 9.00 -9.34
CA SER A 86 12.41 10.35 -9.90
C SER A 86 11.93 11.43 -8.92
N GLY A 87 11.42 11.06 -7.75
CA GLY A 87 10.89 12.00 -6.75
C GLY A 87 9.51 12.56 -7.07
N LYS A 88 8.78 11.98 -8.01
CA LYS A 88 7.37 12.32 -8.26
C LYS A 88 6.44 11.74 -7.18
N ALA A 89 6.83 10.61 -6.59
CA ALA A 89 6.25 10.07 -5.38
C ALA A 89 7.33 9.88 -4.32
N ASP A 90 6.97 10.05 -3.05
CA ASP A 90 7.88 9.87 -1.92
C ASP A 90 8.04 8.39 -1.56
N PHE A 91 6.95 7.66 -1.71
CA PHE A 91 6.86 6.23 -1.38
C PHE A 91 6.11 5.48 -2.48
N GLY A 92 6.34 4.18 -2.54
CA GLY A 92 5.62 3.30 -3.43
C GLY A 92 5.29 1.95 -2.79
N VAL A 93 4.31 1.28 -3.37
CA VAL A 93 4.03 -0.14 -3.10
C VAL A 93 4.54 -0.94 -4.28
N GLY A 94 5.41 -1.92 -4.01
CA GLY A 94 6.05 -2.74 -5.04
C GLY A 94 6.07 -4.22 -4.70
N THR A 95 6.52 -5.03 -5.65
CA THR A 95 6.71 -6.48 -5.50
C THR A 95 8.16 -6.81 -5.13
N ASN A 96 8.51 -8.09 -5.12
CA ASN A 96 9.90 -8.54 -4.98
C ASN A 96 10.76 -8.21 -6.22
N GLY A 97 10.15 -7.73 -7.31
CA GLY A 97 10.82 -7.10 -8.45
C GLY A 97 11.70 -5.91 -8.07
N LEU A 98 11.56 -5.36 -6.85
CA LEU A 98 12.50 -4.37 -6.30
C LEU A 98 13.94 -4.88 -6.24
N LEU A 99 14.18 -6.20 -6.14
CA LEU A 99 15.51 -6.81 -6.32
C LEU A 99 16.01 -6.64 -7.77
N ILE A 100 15.15 -6.84 -8.74
CA ILE A 100 15.47 -6.67 -10.17
C ILE A 100 15.73 -5.19 -10.47
N ALA A 101 14.87 -4.30 -9.96
CA ALA A 101 15.08 -2.87 -10.06
C ALA A 101 16.45 -2.46 -9.47
N ARG A 102 16.82 -3.01 -8.32
CA ARG A 102 18.13 -2.77 -7.69
C ARG A 102 19.29 -3.26 -8.56
N ARG A 103 19.20 -4.45 -9.17
CA ARG A 103 20.17 -4.95 -10.16
C ARG A 103 20.35 -3.97 -11.32
N ASP A 104 19.24 -3.38 -11.76
CA ASP A 104 19.23 -2.44 -12.89
C ASP A 104 19.65 -1.02 -12.47
N GLY A 105 20.22 -0.87 -11.26
CA GLY A 105 20.78 0.38 -10.75
C GLY A 105 19.76 1.35 -10.18
N GLN A 106 18.50 0.95 -9.99
CA GLN A 106 17.50 1.81 -9.37
C GLN A 106 17.76 1.89 -7.85
N PRO A 107 17.92 3.10 -7.28
CA PRO A 107 18.27 3.27 -5.86
C PRO A 107 17.06 3.15 -4.94
N VAL A 108 16.43 1.97 -4.92
CA VAL A 108 15.24 1.68 -4.10
C VAL A 108 15.61 1.07 -2.75
N VAL A 109 14.81 1.36 -1.70
CA VAL A 109 14.96 0.82 -0.35
C VAL A 109 13.61 0.32 0.15
N VAL A 110 13.52 -0.95 0.52
CA VAL A 110 12.33 -1.56 1.12
C VAL A 110 12.24 -1.19 2.60
N LEU A 111 11.08 -0.72 3.01
CA LEU A 111 10.79 -0.26 4.37
C LEU A 111 9.98 -1.27 5.19
N ALA A 112 9.09 -2.03 4.54
CA ALA A 112 8.24 -3.03 5.18
C ALA A 112 7.69 -4.02 4.14
N ALA A 113 7.57 -5.30 4.52
CA ALA A 113 6.78 -6.28 3.77
C ALA A 113 5.40 -6.37 4.41
N ILE A 114 4.35 -6.07 3.64
CA ILE A 114 2.98 -6.07 4.14
C ILE A 114 2.42 -7.49 4.13
N PHE A 115 2.46 -8.16 2.99
CA PHE A 115 2.02 -9.56 2.90
C PHE A 115 3.20 -10.50 3.06
N GLN A 116 3.09 -11.43 4.02
CA GLN A 116 4.09 -12.48 4.19
C GLN A 116 4.05 -13.51 3.07
N HIS A 117 2.93 -13.63 2.37
CA HIS A 117 2.78 -14.47 1.19
C HIS A 117 2.18 -13.66 0.05
N SER A 118 2.76 -13.79 -1.14
CA SER A 118 2.25 -13.15 -2.35
C SER A 118 0.94 -13.81 -2.82
N PRO A 119 -0.09 -13.03 -3.15
CA PRO A 119 -1.32 -13.54 -3.78
C PRO A 119 -1.20 -13.71 -5.30
N LEU A 120 -0.04 -13.39 -5.87
CA LEU A 120 0.18 -13.33 -7.31
C LEU A 120 0.19 -14.74 -7.93
N VAL A 121 -0.66 -14.95 -8.92
CA VAL A 121 -0.86 -16.25 -9.58
C VAL A 121 -1.10 -16.08 -11.07
N TYR A 122 -1.05 -17.18 -11.85
CA TYR A 122 -1.74 -17.25 -13.14
C TYR A 122 -3.12 -17.89 -12.96
N ILE A 123 -4.11 -17.37 -13.70
CA ILE A 123 -5.45 -17.92 -13.77
C ILE A 123 -5.78 -18.24 -15.24
N ALA A 124 -6.37 -19.42 -15.48
CA ALA A 124 -6.95 -19.81 -16.76
C ALA A 124 -8.35 -20.40 -16.55
N ARG A 125 -9.24 -20.32 -17.55
CA ARG A 125 -10.55 -20.95 -17.44
C ARG A 125 -10.43 -22.47 -17.33
N ARG A 126 -11.22 -23.09 -16.46
CA ARG A 126 -11.17 -24.54 -16.20
C ARG A 126 -11.44 -25.36 -17.46
N ASN A 127 -12.34 -24.91 -18.33
CA ASN A 127 -12.74 -25.58 -19.56
C ASN A 127 -11.89 -25.17 -20.78
N SER A 128 -10.73 -24.52 -20.56
CA SER A 128 -9.81 -24.12 -21.62
C SER A 128 -8.81 -25.24 -21.94
N ALA A 129 -7.98 -25.03 -22.97
CA ALA A 129 -6.85 -25.90 -23.29
C ALA A 129 -5.64 -25.75 -22.32
N VAL A 130 -5.72 -24.85 -21.34
CA VAL A 130 -4.68 -24.62 -20.32
C VAL A 130 -5.03 -25.43 -19.09
N GLN A 131 -4.46 -26.63 -18.97
CA GLN A 131 -4.69 -27.56 -17.86
C GLN A 131 -3.52 -27.55 -16.85
N SER A 132 -2.33 -27.14 -17.32
CA SER A 132 -1.10 -26.98 -16.54
C SER A 132 -0.42 -25.67 -16.91
N ILE A 133 0.55 -25.25 -16.10
CA ILE A 133 1.34 -24.03 -16.39
C ILE A 133 2.14 -24.19 -17.71
N HIS A 134 2.52 -25.41 -18.08
CA HIS A 134 3.26 -25.72 -19.30
C HIS A 134 2.43 -25.49 -20.57
N ASP A 135 1.10 -25.54 -20.46
CA ASP A 135 0.20 -25.30 -21.60
C ASP A 135 0.12 -23.82 -22.00
N LEU A 136 0.79 -22.93 -21.26
CA LEU A 136 0.88 -21.51 -21.62
C LEU A 136 1.73 -21.25 -22.88
N VAL A 137 2.57 -22.21 -23.28
CA VAL A 137 3.38 -22.08 -24.51
C VAL A 137 2.48 -21.87 -25.72
N GLY A 138 2.71 -20.78 -26.46
CA GLY A 138 1.90 -20.40 -27.61
C GLY A 138 0.53 -19.81 -27.30
N LYS A 139 0.18 -19.61 -26.02
CA LYS A 139 -1.10 -19.03 -25.60
C LYS A 139 -1.02 -17.53 -25.44
N ARG A 140 -2.18 -16.87 -25.54
CA ARG A 140 -2.36 -15.46 -25.25
C ARG A 140 -2.41 -15.27 -23.74
N VAL A 141 -1.37 -14.64 -23.19
CA VAL A 141 -1.22 -14.45 -21.74
C VAL A 141 -1.10 -12.98 -21.43
N MET A 142 -2.01 -12.44 -20.63
CA MET A 142 -1.97 -11.09 -20.13
C MET A 142 -1.20 -11.09 -18.79
N ILE A 143 -0.06 -10.38 -18.76
CA ILE A 143 0.84 -10.34 -17.60
C ILE A 143 1.00 -8.88 -17.16
N GLU A 144 0.72 -8.61 -15.88
CA GLU A 144 0.84 -7.28 -15.30
C GLU A 144 2.29 -6.78 -15.25
N PRO A 145 2.52 -5.47 -15.29
CA PRO A 145 3.84 -4.89 -15.05
C PRO A 145 4.36 -5.23 -13.64
N GLY A 146 5.65 -5.56 -13.53
CA GLY A 146 6.28 -5.88 -12.24
C GLY A 146 5.93 -7.26 -11.69
N ALA A 147 5.34 -8.17 -12.49
CA ALA A 147 5.07 -9.55 -12.11
C ALA A 147 6.31 -10.45 -12.22
N ASP A 148 7.47 -9.99 -11.75
CA ASP A 148 8.76 -10.73 -11.84
C ASP A 148 8.70 -12.10 -11.16
N GLU A 149 7.89 -12.24 -10.10
CA GLU A 149 7.63 -13.50 -9.43
C GLU A 149 6.99 -14.53 -10.37
N LEU A 150 6.04 -14.09 -11.20
CA LEU A 150 5.40 -14.98 -12.19
C LEU A 150 6.34 -15.33 -13.34
N LEU A 151 7.22 -14.40 -13.74
CA LEU A 151 8.28 -14.71 -14.71
C LEU A 151 9.29 -15.68 -14.10
N ALA A 152 9.60 -15.53 -12.81
CA ALA A 152 10.42 -16.51 -12.09
C ALA A 152 9.78 -17.89 -12.08
N TYR A 153 8.47 -17.97 -11.84
CA TYR A 153 7.73 -19.23 -11.89
C TYR A 153 7.84 -19.90 -13.25
N LEU A 154 7.61 -19.17 -14.36
CA LEU A 154 7.76 -19.73 -15.71
C LEU A 154 9.19 -20.24 -15.96
N ARG A 155 10.21 -19.49 -15.55
CA ARG A 155 11.61 -19.93 -15.70
C ARG A 155 11.93 -21.17 -14.85
N ARG A 156 11.44 -21.22 -13.62
CA ARG A 156 11.58 -22.39 -12.73
C ARG A 156 11.01 -23.65 -13.37
N GLU A 157 9.85 -23.52 -14.01
CA GLU A 157 9.17 -24.57 -14.76
C GLU A 157 9.77 -24.78 -16.18
N ARG A 158 10.85 -24.06 -16.52
CA ARG A 158 11.53 -24.13 -17.83
C ARG A 158 10.62 -23.81 -19.02
N ILE A 159 9.64 -22.94 -18.80
CA ILE A 159 8.73 -22.49 -19.85
C ILE A 159 9.38 -21.34 -20.62
N PRO A 160 9.52 -21.46 -21.95
CA PRO A 160 10.12 -20.41 -22.78
C PRO A 160 9.18 -19.20 -22.88
N ILE A 161 9.53 -18.13 -22.15
CA ILE A 161 8.70 -16.92 -22.01
C ILE A 161 8.51 -16.20 -23.35
N ASP A 162 9.48 -16.27 -24.24
CA ASP A 162 9.46 -15.74 -25.60
C ASP A 162 8.46 -16.44 -26.53
N ARG A 163 8.00 -17.64 -26.15
CA ARG A 163 6.97 -18.38 -26.87
C ARG A 163 5.54 -18.11 -26.39
N LEU A 164 5.36 -17.29 -25.36
CA LEU A 164 4.04 -16.79 -24.96
C LEU A 164 3.62 -15.64 -25.88
N GLN A 165 2.35 -15.61 -26.25
CA GLN A 165 1.76 -14.45 -26.91
C GLN A 165 1.32 -13.45 -25.85
N ARG A 166 2.24 -12.56 -25.44
CA ARG A 166 1.95 -11.57 -24.40
C ARG A 166 0.95 -10.55 -24.90
N VAL A 167 -0.09 -10.30 -24.07
CA VAL A 167 -1.13 -9.32 -24.30
C VAL A 167 -0.94 -8.19 -23.28
N GLU A 168 -1.20 -6.96 -23.70
CA GLU A 168 -1.15 -5.78 -22.84
C GLU A 168 -2.15 -5.92 -21.69
N HIS A 169 -1.73 -5.53 -20.49
CA HIS A 169 -2.52 -5.67 -19.27
C HIS A 169 -3.59 -4.56 -19.18
N SER A 170 -4.84 -4.97 -18.92
CA SER A 170 -6.00 -4.05 -18.91
C SER A 170 -6.53 -3.74 -17.50
N PHE A 171 -5.89 -4.19 -16.44
CA PHE A 171 -6.36 -4.08 -15.05
C PHE A 171 -7.77 -4.68 -14.83
N SER A 172 -8.14 -5.67 -15.62
CA SER A 172 -9.45 -6.32 -15.57
C SER A 172 -9.37 -7.77 -16.06
N PRO A 173 -10.06 -8.73 -15.41
CA PRO A 173 -10.15 -10.10 -15.88
C PRO A 173 -11.11 -10.29 -17.06
N GLN A 174 -11.75 -9.23 -17.56
CA GLN A 174 -12.78 -9.31 -18.60
C GLN A 174 -12.29 -10.01 -19.87
N ALA A 175 -11.02 -9.80 -20.24
CA ALA A 175 -10.44 -10.47 -21.41
C ALA A 175 -10.39 -12.01 -21.25
N LEU A 176 -10.19 -12.51 -20.02
CA LEU A 176 -10.27 -13.94 -19.72
C LEU A 176 -11.71 -14.45 -19.72
N ILE A 177 -12.63 -13.69 -19.13
CA ILE A 177 -14.06 -13.99 -19.08
C ILE A 177 -14.60 -14.14 -20.52
N ASP A 178 -14.27 -13.18 -21.40
CA ASP A 178 -14.67 -13.18 -22.80
C ASP A 178 -13.92 -14.21 -23.68
N GLY A 179 -12.89 -14.88 -23.16
CA GLY A 179 -12.05 -15.82 -23.94
C GLY A 179 -11.12 -15.13 -24.94
N LYS A 180 -10.88 -13.84 -24.81
CA LYS A 180 -9.94 -13.07 -25.64
C LYS A 180 -8.48 -13.40 -25.31
N VAL A 181 -8.22 -13.82 -24.08
CA VAL A 181 -6.94 -14.37 -23.62
C VAL A 181 -7.14 -15.76 -23.02
N ASP A 182 -6.07 -16.53 -22.96
CA ASP A 182 -6.11 -17.93 -22.50
C ASP A 182 -5.74 -18.01 -21.01
N ALA A 183 -4.92 -17.07 -20.51
CA ALA A 183 -4.59 -16.91 -19.10
C ALA A 183 -4.26 -15.45 -18.76
N ILE A 184 -4.35 -15.11 -17.47
CA ILE A 184 -3.97 -13.82 -16.93
C ILE A 184 -3.07 -13.98 -15.70
N SER A 185 -2.18 -13.01 -15.46
CA SER A 185 -1.69 -12.75 -14.12
C SER A 185 -2.82 -12.18 -13.27
N ALA A 186 -2.85 -12.51 -12.00
CA ALA A 186 -3.91 -12.07 -11.11
C ALA A 186 -3.42 -12.03 -9.67
N TYR A 187 -3.96 -11.12 -8.88
CA TYR A 187 -4.04 -11.27 -7.45
C TYR A 187 -5.26 -12.13 -7.13
N LEU A 188 -5.03 -13.33 -6.58
CA LEU A 188 -6.12 -14.25 -6.29
C LEU A 188 -7.19 -13.64 -5.38
N SER A 189 -6.82 -12.65 -4.57
CA SER A 189 -7.69 -11.87 -3.73
C SER A 189 -8.51 -10.79 -4.44
N HIS A 190 -8.34 -10.59 -5.76
CA HIS A 190 -9.01 -9.55 -6.54
C HIS A 190 -9.75 -10.13 -7.74
N GLU A 191 -9.04 -10.67 -8.73
CA GLU A 191 -9.64 -11.12 -9.99
C GLU A 191 -10.58 -12.32 -9.82
N SER A 192 -10.37 -13.16 -8.81
CA SER A 192 -11.26 -14.32 -8.57
C SER A 192 -12.70 -13.90 -8.24
N TYR A 193 -12.90 -12.75 -7.59
CA TYR A 193 -14.24 -12.21 -7.34
C TYR A 193 -15.04 -12.05 -8.63
N PHE A 194 -14.47 -11.43 -9.64
CA PHE A 194 -15.15 -11.16 -10.90
C PHE A 194 -15.36 -12.43 -11.73
N LEU A 195 -14.48 -13.41 -11.62
CA LEU A 195 -14.65 -14.72 -12.25
C LEU A 195 -15.81 -15.50 -11.61
N ASP A 196 -15.91 -15.46 -10.29
CA ASP A 196 -16.97 -16.09 -9.51
C ASP A 196 -18.34 -15.41 -9.84
N GLU A 197 -18.39 -14.07 -9.87
CA GLU A 197 -19.59 -13.31 -10.24
C GLU A 197 -20.04 -13.60 -11.69
N ALA A 198 -19.08 -13.82 -12.60
CA ALA A 198 -19.37 -14.18 -13.99
C ALA A 198 -19.72 -15.67 -14.18
N GLY A 199 -19.70 -16.48 -13.11
CA GLY A 199 -19.90 -17.93 -13.17
C GLY A 199 -18.81 -18.66 -13.98
N VAL A 200 -17.62 -18.11 -14.06
CA VAL A 200 -16.49 -18.68 -14.80
C VAL A 200 -15.67 -19.58 -13.89
N GLU A 201 -15.76 -20.87 -14.08
CA GLU A 201 -14.83 -21.81 -13.42
C GLU A 201 -13.40 -21.62 -13.92
N TYR A 202 -12.44 -21.59 -12.99
CA TYR A 202 -11.03 -21.34 -13.30
C TYR A 202 -10.07 -22.32 -12.62
N ARG A 203 -8.84 -22.32 -13.08
CA ARG A 203 -7.67 -22.98 -12.49
C ARG A 203 -6.68 -21.92 -12.05
N VAL A 204 -6.07 -22.15 -10.91
CA VAL A 204 -5.01 -21.29 -10.34
C VAL A 204 -3.68 -22.02 -10.47
N PHE A 205 -2.69 -21.32 -11.02
CA PHE A 205 -1.30 -21.76 -11.07
C PHE A 205 -0.47 -20.84 -10.18
N SER A 206 -0.15 -21.33 -8.98
CA SER A 206 0.56 -20.56 -7.97
C SER A 206 2.06 -20.83 -8.03
N PRO A 207 2.92 -19.76 -7.98
CA PRO A 207 4.36 -19.91 -7.83
C PRO A 207 4.77 -20.76 -6.62
N ARG A 208 3.96 -20.76 -5.56
CA ARG A 208 4.19 -21.56 -4.36
C ARG A 208 4.25 -23.06 -4.64
N SER A 209 3.53 -23.55 -5.67
CA SER A 209 3.59 -24.96 -6.06
C SER A 209 4.96 -25.35 -6.62
N ALA A 210 5.75 -24.40 -7.09
CA ALA A 210 7.13 -24.58 -7.57
C ALA A 210 8.19 -24.15 -6.52
N GLY A 211 7.77 -23.97 -5.26
CA GLY A 211 8.66 -23.56 -4.16
C GLY A 211 9.01 -22.06 -4.15
N ILE A 212 8.28 -21.24 -4.90
CA ILE A 212 8.44 -19.78 -4.91
C ILE A 212 7.38 -19.17 -3.98
N ASP A 213 7.78 -18.89 -2.74
CA ASP A 213 6.91 -18.27 -1.73
C ASP A 213 7.52 -16.95 -1.27
N PHE A 214 7.20 -15.90 -1.98
CA PHE A 214 7.77 -14.58 -1.82
C PHE A 214 6.88 -13.67 -0.97
N TYR A 215 7.43 -12.54 -0.51
CA TYR A 215 6.64 -11.46 0.06
C TYR A 215 5.68 -10.89 -0.99
N GLY A 216 4.48 -10.46 -0.54
CA GLY A 216 3.62 -9.62 -1.36
C GLY A 216 3.61 -8.19 -0.83
N ASP A 217 3.35 -7.23 -1.68
CA ASP A 217 3.26 -5.79 -1.41
C ASP A 217 4.27 -5.26 -0.39
N ASN A 218 5.34 -4.72 -0.91
CA ASN A 218 6.40 -4.12 -0.12
C ASN A 218 6.27 -2.59 -0.18
N LEU A 219 6.22 -1.94 0.98
CA LEU A 219 6.39 -0.50 1.08
C LEU A 219 7.86 -0.17 0.81
N PHE A 220 8.13 0.76 -0.10
CA PHE A 220 9.48 1.18 -0.44
C PHE A 220 9.59 2.69 -0.68
N THR A 221 10.82 3.18 -0.72
CA THR A 221 11.18 4.56 -1.07
C THR A 221 12.49 4.58 -1.85
N SER A 222 13.00 5.76 -2.20
CA SER A 222 14.33 5.91 -2.79
C SER A 222 15.41 6.10 -1.73
N GLU A 223 16.67 5.76 -2.07
CA GLU A 223 17.83 6.08 -1.22
C GLU A 223 17.96 7.58 -0.98
N ASP A 224 17.60 8.38 -1.97
CA ASP A 224 17.66 9.85 -1.87
C ASP A 224 16.68 10.37 -0.82
N GLN A 225 15.43 9.91 -0.87
CA GLN A 225 14.41 10.26 0.12
C GLN A 225 14.83 9.81 1.53
N LEU A 226 15.31 8.56 1.66
CA LEU A 226 15.78 8.04 2.94
C LEU A 226 16.96 8.86 3.51
N ARG A 227 17.89 9.29 2.66
CA ARG A 227 19.05 10.06 3.07
C ARG A 227 18.69 11.50 3.46
N ARG A 228 17.82 12.18 2.67
CA ARG A 228 17.46 13.58 2.90
C ARG A 228 16.46 13.76 4.03
N ASN A 229 15.50 12.84 4.15
CA ASN A 229 14.36 12.96 5.05
C ASN A 229 14.16 11.70 5.92
N PRO A 230 15.17 11.22 6.67
CA PRO A 230 15.10 9.95 7.40
C PRO A 230 13.97 9.92 8.45
N GLU A 231 13.70 11.05 9.11
CA GLU A 231 12.62 11.16 10.10
C GLU A 231 11.23 11.11 9.45
N LEU A 232 11.06 11.73 8.28
CA LEU A 232 9.82 11.64 7.51
C LEU A 232 9.55 10.19 7.09
N VAL A 233 10.59 9.50 6.58
CA VAL A 233 10.49 8.09 6.18
C VAL A 233 10.11 7.21 7.37
N ARG A 234 10.69 7.46 8.54
CA ARG A 234 10.36 6.74 9.77
C ARG A 234 8.91 7.00 10.17
N ALA A 235 8.51 8.27 10.24
CA ALA A 235 7.17 8.70 10.66
C ALA A 235 6.09 8.12 9.73
N PHE A 236 6.30 8.19 8.41
CA PHE A 236 5.39 7.60 7.43
C PHE A 236 5.25 6.10 7.58
N ARG A 237 6.38 5.38 7.69
CA ARG A 237 6.38 3.92 7.89
C ARG A 237 5.62 3.53 9.17
N GLU A 238 5.91 4.17 10.30
CA GLU A 238 5.29 3.86 11.59
C GLU A 238 3.78 4.13 11.57
N ALA A 239 3.36 5.28 11.02
CA ALA A 239 1.95 5.62 10.87
C ALA A 239 1.22 4.62 9.96
N SER A 240 1.84 4.24 8.82
CA SER A 240 1.30 3.22 7.91
C SER A 240 1.12 1.87 8.60
N LEU A 241 2.10 1.40 9.37
CA LEU A 241 2.02 0.12 10.07
C LEU A 241 0.97 0.15 11.21
N ARG A 242 0.75 1.30 11.85
CA ARG A 242 -0.38 1.49 12.79
C ARG A 242 -1.71 1.35 12.05
N GLY A 243 -1.83 1.96 10.88
CA GLY A 243 -3.02 1.84 10.04
C GLY A 243 -3.29 0.39 9.61
N TRP A 244 -2.24 -0.35 9.26
CA TRP A 244 -2.37 -1.78 8.93
C TRP A 244 -2.85 -2.62 10.12
N ARG A 245 -2.36 -2.38 11.35
CA ARG A 245 -2.90 -3.04 12.55
C ARG A 245 -4.39 -2.74 12.70
N TYR A 246 -4.78 -1.48 12.57
CA TYR A 246 -6.18 -1.09 12.63
C TYR A 246 -7.03 -1.79 11.57
N ALA A 247 -6.57 -1.84 10.31
CA ALA A 247 -7.30 -2.47 9.21
C ALA A 247 -7.47 -3.99 9.41
N ILE A 248 -6.51 -4.65 10.05
CA ILE A 248 -6.58 -6.07 10.39
C ILE A 248 -7.63 -6.31 11.48
N ASP A 249 -7.70 -5.42 12.47
CA ASP A 249 -8.62 -5.55 13.60
C ASP A 249 -10.05 -5.10 13.25
N HIS A 250 -10.20 -4.24 12.21
CA HIS A 250 -11.48 -3.64 11.79
C HIS A 250 -11.72 -3.74 10.27
N PRO A 251 -11.65 -4.95 9.68
CA PRO A 251 -11.66 -5.11 8.22
C PRO A 251 -12.96 -4.65 7.55
N GLU A 252 -14.12 -4.87 8.17
CA GLU A 252 -15.42 -4.45 7.63
C GLU A 252 -15.56 -2.92 7.61
N GLU A 253 -15.10 -2.25 8.67
CA GLU A 253 -15.11 -0.80 8.77
C GLU A 253 -14.21 -0.19 7.68
N VAL A 254 -13.01 -0.74 7.49
CA VAL A 254 -12.05 -0.23 6.50
C VAL A 254 -12.52 -0.55 5.08
N ALA A 255 -13.15 -1.69 4.82
CA ALA A 255 -13.78 -1.99 3.54
C ALA A 255 -14.89 -0.97 3.20
N ALA A 256 -15.74 -0.64 4.18
CA ALA A 256 -16.77 0.39 4.03
C ALA A 256 -16.18 1.78 3.81
N LEU A 257 -15.10 2.12 4.51
CA LEU A 257 -14.35 3.36 4.32
C LEU A 257 -13.80 3.49 2.89
N ILE A 258 -13.17 2.42 2.37
CA ILE A 258 -12.63 2.40 1.00
C ILE A 258 -13.74 2.63 0.00
N HIS A 259 -14.83 1.88 0.12
CA HIS A 259 -15.99 2.02 -0.76
C HIS A 259 -16.59 3.44 -0.75
N ALA A 260 -16.70 4.04 0.43
CA ALA A 260 -17.36 5.34 0.57
C ALA A 260 -16.48 6.54 0.17
N ARG A 261 -15.16 6.45 0.36
CA ARG A 261 -14.26 7.62 0.24
C ARG A 261 -13.27 7.54 -0.92
N TYR A 262 -12.85 6.35 -1.32
CA TYR A 262 -11.76 6.19 -2.27
C TYR A 262 -12.21 5.59 -3.60
N SER A 263 -13.08 4.58 -3.59
CA SER A 263 -13.55 3.97 -4.82
C SER A 263 -14.92 3.34 -4.69
N SER A 264 -15.90 3.90 -5.39
CA SER A 264 -17.22 3.29 -5.58
C SER A 264 -17.31 2.50 -6.89
N ALA A 265 -16.18 2.14 -7.50
CA ALA A 265 -16.14 1.40 -8.77
C ALA A 265 -16.77 0.00 -8.65
N HIS A 266 -16.73 -0.57 -7.44
CA HIS A 266 -17.28 -1.88 -7.12
C HIS A 266 -18.24 -1.77 -5.94
N ALA A 267 -19.11 -2.77 -5.75
CA ALA A 267 -19.99 -2.85 -4.59
C ALA A 267 -19.20 -3.16 -3.30
N LEU A 268 -19.78 -2.87 -2.14
CA LEU A 268 -19.12 -3.07 -0.84
C LEU A 268 -18.67 -4.53 -0.62
N ASP A 269 -19.44 -5.49 -1.10
CA ASP A 269 -19.13 -6.92 -0.96
C ASP A 269 -17.84 -7.34 -1.65
N PHE A 270 -17.44 -6.65 -2.72
CA PHE A 270 -16.12 -6.82 -3.33
C PHE A 270 -14.99 -6.47 -2.34
N TYR A 271 -15.04 -5.32 -1.69
CA TYR A 271 -14.00 -4.92 -0.72
C TYR A 271 -13.99 -5.81 0.53
N LEU A 272 -15.15 -6.31 0.93
CA LEU A 272 -15.27 -7.32 1.99
C LEU A 272 -14.69 -8.67 1.57
N PHE A 273 -14.84 -9.04 0.31
CA PHE A 273 -14.22 -10.23 -0.25
C PHE A 273 -12.69 -10.09 -0.24
N GLU A 274 -12.15 -8.98 -0.75
CA GLU A 274 -10.72 -8.70 -0.73
C GLU A 274 -10.16 -8.79 0.69
N ALA A 275 -10.82 -8.20 1.68
CA ALA A 275 -10.42 -8.25 3.07
C ALA A 275 -10.26 -9.71 3.56
N ARG A 276 -11.28 -10.54 3.32
CA ARG A 276 -11.26 -11.96 3.74
C ARG A 276 -10.13 -12.74 3.08
N GLN A 277 -9.81 -12.44 1.80
CA GLN A 277 -8.76 -13.14 1.07
C GLN A 277 -7.34 -12.66 1.43
N MET A 278 -7.17 -11.38 1.77
CA MET A 278 -5.86 -10.78 2.02
C MET A 278 -5.37 -10.96 3.45
N LEU A 279 -6.25 -10.91 4.44
CA LEU A 279 -5.86 -11.03 5.85
C LEU A 279 -5.00 -12.28 6.15
N PRO A 280 -5.33 -13.48 5.62
CA PRO A 280 -4.49 -14.66 5.83
C PRO A 280 -3.09 -14.58 5.22
N LEU A 281 -2.87 -13.67 4.25
CA LEU A 281 -1.58 -13.49 3.59
C LEU A 281 -0.64 -12.58 4.38
N ILE A 282 -1.20 -11.72 5.22
CA ILE A 282 -0.45 -10.79 6.09
C ILE A 282 0.26 -11.53 7.21
N ARG A 283 -0.37 -12.59 7.75
CA ARG A 283 0.15 -13.44 8.84
C ARG A 283 0.46 -12.68 10.11
N SER A 284 -0.40 -11.71 10.47
CA SER A 284 -0.32 -10.97 11.72
C SER A 284 -0.44 -11.85 12.98
N ASP A 285 -0.91 -13.08 12.80
CA ASP A 285 -0.95 -14.15 13.80
C ASP A 285 0.45 -14.71 14.16
N LEU A 286 1.43 -14.54 13.29
CA LEU A 286 2.77 -15.10 13.46
C LEU A 286 3.88 -14.05 13.60
N VAL A 287 3.73 -12.89 12.92
CA VAL A 287 4.76 -11.86 12.88
C VAL A 287 4.15 -10.48 12.94
N ASP A 288 4.89 -9.50 13.43
CA ASP A 288 4.47 -8.11 13.39
C ASP A 288 4.28 -7.62 11.96
N ILE A 289 3.25 -6.81 11.74
CA ILE A 289 3.01 -6.21 10.43
C ILE A 289 4.23 -5.39 9.97
N GLY A 290 4.60 -5.59 8.72
CA GLY A 290 5.79 -4.96 8.13
C GLY A 290 7.10 -5.71 8.43
N TYR A 291 7.03 -6.86 9.10
CA TYR A 291 8.21 -7.70 9.34
C TYR A 291 8.83 -8.18 8.04
N MET A 292 10.16 -8.16 8.01
CA MET A 292 10.96 -8.77 6.94
C MET A 292 12.27 -9.29 7.50
N SER A 293 12.66 -10.47 6.99
CA SER A 293 13.88 -11.16 7.37
C SER A 293 14.92 -11.01 6.27
N VAL A 294 16.16 -10.75 6.65
CA VAL A 294 17.31 -10.74 5.72
C VAL A 294 17.46 -12.11 5.05
N ASP A 295 17.28 -13.19 5.80
CA ASP A 295 17.41 -14.56 5.29
C ASP A 295 16.35 -14.87 4.22
N ARG A 296 15.12 -14.37 4.39
CA ARG A 296 14.08 -14.55 3.38
C ARG A 296 14.34 -13.71 2.14
N TRP A 297 14.84 -12.50 2.27
CA TRP A 297 15.30 -11.71 1.12
C TRP A 297 16.48 -12.37 0.41
N GLN A 298 17.41 -12.98 1.16
CA GLN A 298 18.49 -13.79 0.59
C GLN A 298 17.95 -14.99 -0.20
N HIS A 299 16.96 -15.70 0.34
CA HIS A 299 16.30 -16.80 -0.35
C HIS A 299 15.61 -16.33 -1.64
N ILE A 300 14.91 -15.20 -1.62
CA ILE A 300 14.29 -14.60 -2.81
C ILE A 300 15.35 -14.25 -3.86
N ALA A 301 16.44 -13.59 -3.42
CA ALA A 301 17.54 -13.23 -4.31
C ALA A 301 18.22 -14.48 -4.93
N SER A 302 18.48 -15.52 -4.11
CA SER A 302 19.02 -16.80 -4.59
C SER A 302 18.08 -17.47 -5.59
N THR A 303 16.76 -17.46 -5.32
CA THR A 303 15.78 -18.02 -6.27
C THR A 303 15.82 -17.29 -7.61
N TYR A 304 15.94 -15.96 -7.61
CA TYR A 304 16.10 -15.19 -8.85
C TYR A 304 17.44 -15.46 -9.54
N ALA A 305 18.52 -15.69 -8.78
CA ALA A 305 19.82 -16.03 -9.33
C ALA A 305 19.81 -17.42 -10.00
N ASP A 306 19.26 -18.45 -9.32
CA ASP A 306 19.14 -19.84 -9.82
C ASP A 306 18.46 -19.91 -11.19
N ILE A 307 17.58 -18.98 -11.50
CA ILE A 307 16.84 -18.92 -12.76
C ILE A 307 17.36 -17.82 -13.71
N GLY A 308 18.52 -17.23 -13.40
CA GLY A 308 19.21 -16.26 -14.24
C GLY A 308 18.53 -14.90 -14.33
N MET A 309 17.75 -14.51 -13.32
CA MET A 309 17.16 -13.16 -13.20
C MET A 309 18.04 -12.21 -12.39
N LEU A 310 18.93 -12.73 -11.53
CA LEU A 310 19.97 -11.98 -10.83
C LEU A 310 21.33 -12.64 -11.08
N PRO A 311 22.45 -11.93 -10.95
CA PRO A 311 23.78 -12.52 -10.86
C PRO A 311 23.92 -13.38 -9.59
N ASP A 312 24.75 -14.44 -9.67
CA ASP A 312 25.12 -15.19 -8.48
C ASP A 312 25.80 -14.29 -7.45
N GLY A 313 25.39 -14.44 -6.18
CA GLY A 313 25.94 -13.62 -5.08
C GLY A 313 25.57 -12.15 -5.14
N PHE A 314 24.48 -11.77 -5.82
CA PHE A 314 24.00 -10.38 -5.90
C PHE A 314 23.89 -9.74 -4.51
N ASP A 315 24.59 -8.63 -4.31
CA ASP A 315 24.52 -7.87 -3.05
C ASP A 315 23.27 -6.98 -3.00
N PHE A 316 22.29 -7.42 -2.25
CA PHE A 316 21.03 -6.69 -2.05
C PHE A 316 20.97 -5.93 -0.71
N ARG A 317 22.06 -5.89 0.08
CA ARG A 317 22.04 -5.27 1.43
C ARG A 317 21.59 -3.81 1.40
N GLY A 318 21.92 -3.07 0.33
CA GLY A 318 21.42 -1.70 0.12
C GLY A 318 19.92 -1.60 -0.16
N LEU A 319 19.25 -2.71 -0.50
CA LEU A 319 17.80 -2.75 -0.69
C LEU A 319 17.05 -2.68 0.65
N LEU A 320 17.62 -3.22 1.73
CA LEU A 320 16.94 -3.28 3.02
C LEU A 320 17.39 -2.11 3.90
N ARG A 321 16.42 -1.44 4.52
CA ARG A 321 16.76 -0.48 5.56
C ARG A 321 17.46 -1.22 6.69
N PRO A 322 18.66 -0.79 7.14
CA PRO A 322 19.28 -1.35 8.34
C PRO A 322 18.31 -1.27 9.51
N ARG A 323 18.19 -2.35 10.29
CA ARG A 323 17.45 -2.30 11.57
C ARG A 323 18.10 -1.23 12.44
N HIS A 324 17.30 -0.36 13.03
CA HIS A 324 17.81 0.52 14.07
C HIS A 324 18.34 -0.36 15.20
N PRO A 325 19.55 -0.09 15.76
CA PRO A 325 20.16 -0.94 16.79
C PRO A 325 19.31 -1.07 18.08
N ASP A 326 18.30 -0.23 18.27
CA ASP A 326 17.47 -0.17 19.48
C ASP A 326 16.18 -1.03 19.43
N HIS A 327 15.95 -1.80 18.35
CA HIS A 327 14.86 -2.79 18.28
C HIS A 327 15.41 -4.12 17.78
N PRO A 328 15.47 -5.15 18.69
CA PRO A 328 15.92 -6.50 18.36
C PRO A 328 15.03 -7.20 17.32
#